data_7f3b86100fb0867a94e002ea0401516c
#
_entry.id   7f3b86100fb0867a94e002ea0401516c
#
_cell.length_a   1.000
_cell.length_b   1.000
_cell.length_c   1.000
_cell.angle_alpha   90.00
_cell.angle_beta   90.00
_cell.angle_gamma   90.00
#
_symmetry.space_group_name_H-M   'P 1'
#
loop_
_entity.id
_entity.type
_entity.pdbx_description
1 polymer ?
#
loop_
_entity_poly.entity_id
_entity_poly.type
_entity_poly.pdbx_seq_one_letter_code
_entity_poly.pdbx_strand_id
1 'polypeptide(L)' 'MQVVNVFVKNAFEEVRAYLQPYKGGQLAHIRVFTTDKNDVDRPTKKGIALSIRDLPRLAQAVDALLAATEASRK' A
#
# COMPACT_ATOMS: atom_id res chain seq x y z
N MET A 1 -12.11 7.98 -3.77
CA MET A 1 -11.10 7.02 -3.30
C MET A 1 -11.80 5.72 -2.92
N GLN A 2 -11.30 4.60 -3.42
CA GLN A 2 -11.85 3.29 -3.11
C GLN A 2 -10.79 2.45 -2.39
N VAL A 3 -10.99 2.22 -1.10
CA VAL A 3 -10.07 1.38 -0.32
C VAL A 3 -10.42 -0.08 -0.58
N VAL A 4 -9.43 -0.86 -1.01
CA VAL A 4 -9.63 -2.27 -1.36
C VAL A 4 -8.98 -3.22 -0.36
N ASN A 5 -8.02 -2.75 0.41
CA ASN A 5 -7.38 -3.58 1.44
C ASN A 5 -6.73 -2.69 2.50
N VAL A 6 -6.74 -3.16 3.74
CA VAL A 6 -6.11 -2.47 4.86
C VAL A 6 -5.51 -3.52 5.77
N PHE A 7 -4.28 -3.28 6.24
CA PHE A 7 -3.72 -4.11 7.31
C PHE A 7 -2.92 -3.24 8.28
N VAL A 8 -2.91 -3.67 9.53
CA VAL A 8 -2.20 -2.97 10.61
C VAL A 8 -0.72 -3.22 10.48
N LYS A 9 0.08 -2.15 10.52
CA LYS A 9 1.52 -2.22 10.52
C LYS A 9 2.06 -2.20 11.95
N ASN A 10 1.52 -1.30 12.78
CA ASN A 10 1.85 -1.20 14.20
C ASN A 10 0.73 -0.44 14.92
N ALA A 11 0.94 -0.09 16.19
CA ALA A 11 -0.09 0.54 17.03
C ALA A 11 -0.61 1.87 16.46
N PHE A 12 0.19 2.58 15.66
CA PHE A 12 -0.14 3.92 15.18
C PHE A 12 -0.26 4.02 13.67
N GLU A 13 0.07 2.95 12.95
CA GLU A 13 0.12 2.98 11.50
C GLU A 13 -0.59 1.80 10.89
N GLU A 14 -1.24 2.04 9.75
CA GLU A 14 -1.78 0.96 8.93
C GLU A 14 -1.41 1.21 7.47
N VAL A 15 -1.39 0.14 6.70
CA VAL A 15 -1.12 0.21 5.27
C VAL A 15 -2.46 0.05 4.54
N ARG A 16 -2.78 1.00 3.68
CA ARG A 16 -4.00 0.98 2.87
C ARG A 16 -3.67 0.87 1.40
N ALA A 17 -4.34 -0.06 0.74
CA ALA A 17 -4.31 -0.17 -0.72
C ALA A 17 -5.61 0.42 -1.24
N TYR A 18 -5.53 1.40 -2.13
CA TYR A 18 -6.73 2.06 -2.62
C TYR A 18 -6.55 2.55 -4.05
N LEU A 19 -7.69 2.80 -4.70
CA LEU A 19 -7.75 3.37 -6.03
C LEU A 19 -8.23 4.81 -5.93
N GLN A 20 -7.65 5.67 -6.74
CA GLN A 20 -8.00 7.08 -6.76
C GLN A 20 -8.10 7.57 -8.21
N PRO A 21 -9.17 8.31 -8.57
CA PRO A 21 -9.27 8.88 -9.90
C PRO A 21 -8.11 9.84 -10.18
N TYR A 22 -7.58 9.81 -11.39
CA TYR A 22 -6.48 10.66 -11.78
C TYR A 22 -6.45 10.84 -13.29
N LYS A 23 -6.65 12.06 -13.78
CA LYS A 23 -6.53 12.44 -15.21
C LYS A 23 -7.24 11.47 -16.15
N GLY A 24 -8.53 11.24 -15.90
CA GLY A 24 -9.36 10.38 -16.76
C GLY A 24 -9.16 8.88 -16.55
N GLY A 25 -8.31 8.48 -15.61
CA GLY A 25 -8.09 7.08 -15.26
C GLY A 25 -8.03 6.91 -13.77
N GLN A 26 -7.29 5.92 -13.31
CA GLN A 26 -7.11 5.65 -11.90
C GLN A 26 -5.65 5.38 -11.58
N LEU A 27 -5.24 5.77 -10.37
CA LEU A 27 -3.96 5.37 -9.80
C LEU A 27 -4.21 4.37 -8.67
N ALA A 28 -3.32 3.40 -8.55
CA ALA A 28 -3.31 2.48 -7.43
C ALA A 28 -2.29 2.99 -6.41
N HIS A 29 -2.70 3.04 -5.14
CA HIS A 29 -1.84 3.48 -4.04
C HIS A 29 -1.69 2.36 -3.03
N ILE A 30 -0.48 2.21 -2.52
CA ILE A 30 -0.21 1.43 -1.31
C ILE A 30 0.54 2.39 -0.39
N ARG A 31 -0.10 2.81 0.68
CA ARG A 31 0.41 3.91 1.49
C ARG A 31 0.17 3.70 2.97
N VAL A 32 1.13 4.16 3.76
CA VAL A 32 1.01 4.15 5.22
C VAL A 32 0.16 5.33 5.65
N PHE A 33 -0.83 5.05 6.50
CA PHE A 33 -1.65 6.06 7.15
C PHE A 33 -1.35 6.04 8.63
N THR A 34 -1.33 7.22 9.24
CA THR A 34 -1.17 7.34 10.70
C THR A 34 -2.46 7.88 11.31
N THR A 35 -2.72 7.47 12.55
CA THR A 35 -3.80 8.04 13.35
C THR A 35 -3.15 8.90 14.42
N ASP A 36 -3.47 10.18 14.44
CA ASP A 36 -2.91 11.09 15.44
C ASP A 36 -3.72 11.05 16.75
N LYS A 37 -3.34 11.90 17.70
CA LYS A 37 -3.98 11.97 19.02
C LYS A 37 -5.45 12.32 18.98
N ASN A 38 -5.91 12.88 17.88
CA ASN A 38 -7.31 13.29 17.68
C ASN A 38 -8.07 12.29 16.82
N ASP A 39 -7.52 11.09 16.61
CA ASP A 39 -8.09 10.04 15.77
C ASP A 39 -8.32 10.48 14.31
N VAL A 40 -7.48 11.38 13.83
CA VAL A 40 -7.55 11.82 12.44
C VAL A 40 -6.60 10.97 11.60
N ASP A 41 -7.19 10.23 10.66
CA ASP A 41 -6.42 9.43 9.71
C ASP A 41 -5.70 10.33 8.73
N ARG A 42 -4.41 10.18 8.61
CA ARG A 42 -3.60 10.97 7.70
C ARG A 42 -2.74 10.08 6.81
N PRO A 43 -2.78 10.31 5.49
CA PRO A 43 -1.82 9.66 4.61
C PRO A 43 -0.44 10.23 4.87
N THR A 44 0.57 9.39 4.76
CA THR A 44 1.96 9.81 4.88
C THR A 44 2.64 9.75 3.52
N LYS A 45 3.89 10.19 3.47
CA LYS A 45 4.70 10.07 2.24
C LYS A 45 5.25 8.66 2.04
N LYS A 46 5.07 7.78 3.03
CA LYS A 46 5.54 6.39 2.96
C LYS A 46 4.57 5.59 2.12
N GLY A 47 5.00 5.18 0.96
CA GLY A 47 4.18 4.40 0.07
C GLY A 47 4.50 4.66 -1.39
N ILE A 48 3.71 4.06 -2.25
CA ILE A 48 3.89 4.19 -3.69
C ILE A 48 2.55 4.44 -4.36
N ALA A 49 2.59 5.09 -5.52
CA ALA A 49 1.45 5.28 -6.40
C ALA A 49 1.85 4.80 -7.79
N LEU A 50 1.03 3.97 -8.39
CA LEU A 50 1.33 3.35 -9.67
C LEU A 50 0.14 3.46 -10.63
N SER A 51 0.46 3.44 -11.93
CA SER A 51 -0.53 3.17 -12.95
C SER A 51 -1.10 1.76 -12.75
N ILE A 52 -2.38 1.58 -13.06
CA ILE A 52 -3.05 0.27 -12.94
C ILE A 52 -2.29 -0.81 -13.71
N ARG A 53 -1.75 -0.48 -14.88
CA ARG A 53 -1.03 -1.45 -15.71
C ARG A 53 0.26 -1.96 -15.08
N ASP A 54 0.78 -1.26 -14.07
CA ASP A 54 2.00 -1.68 -13.38
C ASP A 54 1.73 -2.61 -12.19
N LEU A 55 0.45 -2.82 -11.84
CA LEU A 55 0.09 -3.68 -10.71
C LEU A 55 0.59 -5.13 -10.87
N PRO A 56 0.52 -5.76 -12.05
CA PRO A 56 1.08 -7.12 -12.20
C PRO A 56 2.57 -7.19 -11.89
N ARG A 57 3.31 -6.14 -12.23
CA ARG A 57 4.74 -6.07 -11.92
C ARG A 57 4.97 -5.93 -10.42
N LEU A 58 4.14 -5.14 -9.76
CA LEU A 58 4.21 -5.00 -8.31
C LEU A 58 3.91 -6.33 -7.63
N ALA A 59 2.90 -7.06 -8.10
CA ALA A 59 2.56 -8.37 -7.56
C ALA A 59 3.74 -9.34 -7.70
N GLN A 60 4.42 -9.33 -8.84
CA GLN A 60 5.62 -10.14 -9.04
C GLN A 60 6.73 -9.76 -8.06
N ALA A 61 6.92 -8.46 -7.82
CA ALA A 61 7.93 -7.99 -6.86
C ALA A 61 7.61 -8.47 -5.45
N VAL A 62 6.35 -8.42 -5.05
CA VAL A 62 5.92 -8.91 -3.73
C VAL A 62 6.16 -10.42 -3.63
N ASP A 63 5.81 -11.19 -4.66
CA ASP A 63 6.04 -12.63 -4.69
C ASP A 63 7.53 -12.95 -4.56
N ALA A 64 8.38 -12.17 -5.24
CA ALA A 64 9.84 -12.35 -5.16
C ALA A 64 10.35 -12.07 -3.75
N LEU A 65 9.82 -11.04 -3.08
CA LEU A 65 10.16 -10.72 -1.70
C LEU A 65 9.76 -11.84 -0.76
N LEU A 66 8.58 -12.40 -0.95
CA LEU A 66 8.11 -13.51 -0.14
C LEU A 66 9.03 -14.73 -0.29
N ALA A 67 9.37 -15.08 -1.53
CA ALA A 67 10.27 -16.20 -1.79
C ALA A 67 11.64 -15.98 -1.16
N ALA A 68 12.19 -14.77 -1.28
CA ALA A 68 13.50 -14.44 -0.72
C ALA A 68 13.49 -14.51 0.82
N THR A 69 12.43 -14.03 1.47
CA THR A 69 12.34 -14.07 2.92
C THR A 69 12.13 -15.47 3.45
N GLU A 70 11.38 -16.31 2.74
CA GLU A 70 11.22 -17.71 3.12
C GLU A 70 12.55 -18.47 3.02
N ALA A 71 13.33 -18.23 1.96
CA ALA A 71 14.66 -18.83 1.82
C ALA A 71 15.59 -18.39 2.95
N SER A 72 15.45 -17.16 3.44
CA SER A 72 16.30 -16.62 4.51
C SER A 72 15.96 -17.17 5.89
N ARG A 73 14.78 -17.76 6.06
CA ARG A 73 14.33 -18.28 7.34
C ARG A 73 14.94 -19.63 7.72
N LYS A 74 15.60 -20.28 6.81
CA LYS A 74 16.18 -21.60 7.03
C LYS A 74 17.56 -21.55 7.64
#